data_d1e4a711dc8bbd023e9d05ab02365420
#
_entry.id   d1e4a711dc8bbd023e9d05ab02365420
#
_cell.length_a   1.000
_cell.length_b   1.000
_cell.length_c   1.000
_cell.angle_alpha   90.00
_cell.angle_beta   90.00
_cell.angle_gamma   90.00
#
_symmetry.space_group_name_H-M   'P 1'
#
loop_
_entity.id
_entity.type
_entity.pdbx_description
1 polymer ?
#
loop_
_entity_poly.entity_id
_entity_poly.type
_entity_poly.pdbx_seq_one_letter_code
_entity_poly.pdbx_strand_id
1 'polypeptide(L)'
;MAVVPSPGVRVAVAESLIRDLCRVSEWCDIWGMKLNASKTKTMIVSRSRTMHPQSTPLTIGGTVLKESDDLVILGATFDSKMTFEKHLRSVSRAASQRLGILRNSWPVLHDRSLLGRCFRGFVLPVLEHCSAVWCSAADTHL
;
A
#
# COMPACT_ATOMS: atom_id res chain seq x y z
N MET A 1 8.93 17.17 17.31
CA MET A 1 10.17 17.66 16.66
C MET A 1 10.68 16.51 15.80
N ALA A 2 10.46 16.56 14.48
CA ALA A 2 10.86 15.49 13.58
C ALA A 2 12.35 15.69 13.23
N VAL A 3 13.20 14.77 13.68
CA VAL A 3 14.62 14.76 13.32
C VAL A 3 14.72 14.32 11.86
N VAL A 4 15.06 15.25 10.97
CA VAL A 4 15.41 14.92 9.59
C VAL A 4 16.78 14.23 9.63
N PRO A 5 16.91 12.97 9.18
CA PRO A 5 18.21 12.29 9.19
C PRO A 5 19.20 13.05 8.31
N SER A 6 20.44 13.21 8.82
CA SER A 6 21.53 13.85 8.10
C SER A 6 21.85 13.11 6.79
N PRO A 7 22.45 13.76 5.78
CA PRO A 7 22.79 13.13 4.50
C PRO A 7 23.58 11.83 4.65
N GLY A 8 24.49 11.75 5.61
CA GLY A 8 25.28 10.54 5.87
C GLY A 8 24.45 9.34 6.35
N VAL A 9 23.39 9.57 7.13
CA VAL A 9 22.49 8.49 7.57
C VAL A 9 21.70 7.90 6.39
N ARG A 10 21.35 8.71 5.41
CA ARG A 10 20.63 8.25 4.21
C ARG A 10 21.47 7.36 3.32
N VAL A 11 22.74 7.68 3.14
CA VAL A 11 23.69 6.85 2.38
C VAL A 11 23.86 5.50 3.10
N ALA A 12 24.07 5.50 4.41
CA ALA A 12 24.21 4.27 5.19
C ALA A 12 22.94 3.38 5.13
N VAL A 13 21.75 3.99 5.12
CA VAL A 13 20.47 3.24 4.95
C VAL A 13 20.36 2.64 3.55
N ALA A 14 20.74 3.39 2.50
CA ALA A 14 20.72 2.88 1.13
C ALA A 14 21.70 1.72 0.95
N GLU A 15 22.92 1.82 1.49
CA GLU A 15 23.92 0.74 1.47
C GLU A 15 23.43 -0.50 2.24
N SER A 16 22.77 -0.30 3.38
CA SER A 16 22.17 -1.43 4.13
C SER A 16 21.09 -2.11 3.30
N LEU A 17 20.21 -1.34 2.66
CA LEU A 17 19.15 -1.88 1.83
C LEU A 17 19.69 -2.62 0.60
N ILE A 18 20.76 -2.13 -0.02
CA ILE A 18 21.44 -2.82 -1.13
C ILE A 18 21.97 -4.18 -0.65
N ARG A 19 22.61 -4.24 0.52
CA ARG A 19 23.11 -5.52 1.09
C ARG A 19 21.95 -6.48 1.35
N ASP A 20 20.84 -6.00 1.86
CA ASP A 20 19.67 -6.85 2.12
C ASP A 20 19.03 -7.35 0.82
N LEU A 21 18.97 -6.53 -0.23
CA LEU A 21 18.53 -6.94 -1.57
C LEU A 21 19.44 -8.02 -2.17
N CYS A 22 20.77 -7.93 -1.98
CA CYS A 22 21.68 -8.97 -2.41
C CYS A 22 21.39 -10.30 -1.69
N ARG A 23 21.21 -10.27 -0.36
CA ARG A 23 20.85 -11.49 0.42
C ARG A 23 19.55 -12.11 -0.04
N VAL A 24 18.54 -11.28 -0.32
CA VAL A 24 17.26 -11.77 -0.85
C VAL A 24 17.43 -12.39 -2.22
N SER A 25 18.28 -11.80 -3.09
CA SER A 25 18.59 -12.36 -4.40
C SER A 25 19.27 -13.72 -4.29
N GLU A 26 20.31 -13.84 -3.46
CA GLU A 26 20.99 -15.10 -3.19
C GLU A 26 20.04 -16.17 -2.64
N TRP A 27 19.15 -15.79 -1.73
CA TRP A 27 18.15 -16.71 -1.20
C TRP A 27 17.18 -17.18 -2.30
N CYS A 28 16.73 -16.27 -3.16
CA CYS A 28 15.89 -16.63 -4.30
C CYS A 28 16.58 -17.61 -5.25
N ASP A 29 17.88 -17.41 -5.53
CA ASP A 29 18.66 -18.28 -6.41
C ASP A 29 18.78 -19.69 -5.82
N ILE A 30 19.01 -19.82 -4.50
CA ILE A 30 19.07 -21.11 -3.80
C ILE A 30 17.75 -21.89 -3.97
N TRP A 31 16.61 -21.20 -3.93
CA TRP A 31 15.28 -21.81 -4.03
C TRP A 31 14.72 -21.85 -5.45
N GLY A 32 15.52 -21.54 -6.48
CA GLY A 32 15.11 -21.55 -7.89
C GLY A 32 14.08 -20.50 -8.25
N MET A 33 13.97 -19.42 -7.46
CA MET A 33 13.07 -18.28 -7.71
C MET A 33 13.81 -17.16 -8.41
N LYS A 34 13.09 -16.34 -9.17
CA LYS A 34 13.66 -15.15 -9.82
C LYS A 34 12.93 -13.90 -9.35
N LEU A 35 13.70 -12.91 -8.90
CA LEU A 35 13.17 -11.58 -8.61
C LEU A 35 12.81 -10.86 -9.91
N ASN A 36 11.62 -10.27 -9.95
CA ASN A 36 11.16 -9.50 -11.09
C ASN A 36 11.40 -8.00 -10.86
N ALA A 37 12.53 -7.48 -11.32
CA ALA A 37 12.90 -6.08 -11.18
C ALA A 37 11.86 -5.12 -11.79
N SER A 38 11.20 -5.50 -12.91
CA SER A 38 10.20 -4.64 -13.56
C SER A 38 8.89 -4.49 -12.75
N LYS A 39 8.60 -5.44 -11.87
CA LYS A 39 7.44 -5.41 -10.95
C LYS A 39 7.82 -4.90 -9.56
N THR A 40 9.11 -4.83 -9.25
CA THR A 40 9.61 -4.32 -7.98
C THR A 40 9.67 -2.80 -8.03
N LYS A 41 9.16 -2.16 -7.00
CA LYS A 41 9.15 -0.69 -6.89
C LYS A 41 9.75 -0.29 -5.55
N THR A 42 10.26 0.91 -5.48
CA THR A 42 10.74 1.54 -4.25
C THR A 42 9.89 2.75 -3.92
N MET A 43 9.74 3.05 -2.65
CA MET A 43 9.05 4.24 -2.18
C MET A 43 9.78 4.81 -0.96
N ILE A 44 9.94 6.12 -0.94
CA ILE A 44 10.46 6.82 0.23
C ILE A 44 9.28 7.33 1.04
N VAL A 45 9.19 6.88 2.29
CA VAL A 45 8.18 7.36 3.22
C VAL A 45 8.74 8.50 4.05
N SER A 46 8.13 9.69 3.96
CA SER A 46 8.55 10.85 4.73
C SER A 46 7.40 11.84 4.94
N ARG A 47 7.30 12.36 6.17
CA ARG A 47 6.38 13.46 6.49
C ARG A 47 6.96 14.83 6.17
N SER A 48 8.25 14.92 5.83
CA SER A 48 8.90 16.18 5.46
C SER A 48 8.42 16.68 4.11
N ARG A 49 8.23 18.00 3.99
CA ARG A 49 7.93 18.67 2.72
C ARG A 49 9.20 18.96 1.89
N THR A 50 10.37 18.81 2.49
CA THR A 50 11.65 19.01 1.79
C THR A 50 11.81 17.94 0.72
N MET A 51 12.03 18.38 -0.52
CA MET A 51 12.42 17.53 -1.63
C MET A 51 13.57 16.63 -1.18
N HIS A 52 13.41 15.33 -1.30
CA HIS A 52 14.49 14.41 -1.02
C HIS A 52 15.51 14.54 -2.17
N PRO A 53 16.77 14.92 -1.90
CA PRO A 53 17.80 14.82 -2.93
C PRO A 53 17.86 13.35 -3.36
N GLN A 54 18.13 13.16 -4.65
CA GLN A 54 18.16 11.86 -5.32
C GLN A 54 18.76 10.78 -4.41
N SER A 55 17.94 9.81 -4.06
CA SER A 55 18.38 8.62 -3.35
C SER A 55 19.30 7.82 -4.27
N THR A 56 20.30 7.17 -3.70
CA THR A 56 21.12 6.20 -4.43
C THR A 56 20.20 5.20 -5.13
N PRO A 57 20.28 5.04 -6.46
CA PRO A 57 19.37 4.15 -7.16
C PRO A 57 19.56 2.71 -6.67
N LEU A 58 18.47 2.08 -6.27
CA LEU A 58 18.47 0.67 -5.89
C LEU A 58 18.39 -0.19 -7.15
N THR A 59 19.18 -1.26 -7.18
CA THR A 59 19.23 -2.18 -8.33
C THR A 59 18.99 -3.62 -7.90
N ILE A 60 18.34 -4.38 -8.77
CA ILE A 60 18.21 -5.85 -8.67
C ILE A 60 18.69 -6.44 -9.99
N GLY A 61 19.70 -7.31 -9.94
CA GLY A 61 20.24 -7.94 -11.14
C GLY A 61 20.72 -6.94 -12.20
N GLY A 62 21.29 -5.80 -11.78
CA GLY A 62 21.73 -4.73 -12.68
C GLY A 62 20.60 -3.82 -13.21
N THR A 63 19.35 -4.10 -12.90
CA THR A 63 18.20 -3.26 -13.29
C THR A 63 17.85 -2.27 -12.19
N VAL A 64 17.79 -0.98 -12.53
CA VAL A 64 17.40 0.09 -11.60
C VAL A 64 15.91 -0.05 -11.26
N LEU A 65 15.60 -0.03 -9.96
CA LEU A 65 14.23 -0.11 -9.47
C LEU A 65 13.51 1.24 -9.67
N LYS A 66 12.25 1.15 -10.06
CA LYS A 66 11.42 2.34 -10.25
C LYS A 66 10.97 2.89 -8.90
N GLU A 67 11.25 4.15 -8.65
CA GLU A 67 10.67 4.89 -7.54
C GLU A 67 9.21 5.24 -7.84
N SER A 68 8.35 5.13 -6.83
CA SER A 68 6.91 5.39 -6.94
C SER A 68 6.45 6.18 -5.72
N ASP A 69 5.51 7.09 -5.91
CA ASP A 69 4.88 7.85 -4.81
C ASP A 69 3.85 7.00 -4.05
N ASP A 70 3.44 5.88 -4.63
CA ASP A 70 2.51 4.94 -4.02
C ASP A 70 2.87 3.48 -4.33
N LEU A 71 2.56 2.61 -3.36
CA LEU A 71 2.73 1.16 -3.46
C LEU A 71 1.45 0.46 -3.03
N VAL A 72 1.10 -0.62 -3.73
CA VAL A 72 0.02 -1.52 -3.31
C VAL A 72 0.66 -2.76 -2.68
N ILE A 73 0.39 -2.98 -1.39
CA ILE A 73 0.88 -4.12 -0.63
C ILE A 73 -0.31 -4.85 -0.05
N LEU A 74 -0.51 -6.11 -0.43
CA LEU A 74 -1.63 -6.96 0.02
C LEU A 74 -3.01 -6.30 -0.11
N GLY A 75 -3.20 -5.49 -1.16
CA GLY A 75 -4.45 -4.78 -1.43
C GLY A 75 -4.59 -3.42 -0.75
N ALA A 76 -3.71 -3.04 0.17
CA ALA A 76 -3.66 -1.70 0.73
C ALA A 76 -2.75 -0.80 -0.09
N THR A 77 -3.20 0.41 -0.43
CA THR A 77 -2.40 1.41 -1.12
C THR A 77 -1.75 2.32 -0.09
N PHE A 78 -0.43 2.28 -0.06
CA PHE A 78 0.42 3.15 0.75
C PHE A 78 0.88 4.32 -0.10
N ASP A 79 0.83 5.52 0.43
CA ASP A 79 1.43 6.70 -0.18
C ASP A 79 2.68 7.15 0.60
N SER A 80 3.56 7.91 -0.05
CA SER A 80 4.83 8.40 0.53
C SER A 80 4.67 9.22 1.82
N LYS A 81 3.48 9.74 2.09
CA LYS A 81 3.15 10.52 3.30
C LYS A 81 2.37 9.72 4.34
N MET A 82 2.01 8.47 4.04
CA MET A 82 1.18 7.60 4.87
C MET A 82 -0.18 8.23 5.22
N THR A 83 -0.79 8.94 4.25
CA THR A 83 -2.12 9.54 4.41
C THR A 83 -3.25 8.57 4.13
N PHE A 84 -2.98 7.53 3.34
CA PHE A 84 -3.94 6.53 2.88
C PHE A 84 -5.14 7.10 2.10
N GLU A 85 -5.09 8.37 1.69
CA GLU A 85 -6.21 9.03 1.01
C GLU A 85 -6.67 8.28 -0.25
N LYS A 86 -5.73 7.84 -1.10
CA LYS A 86 -6.03 7.06 -2.30
C LYS A 86 -6.69 5.73 -1.96
N HIS A 87 -6.21 5.07 -0.90
CA HIS A 87 -6.77 3.80 -0.43
C HIS A 87 -8.20 3.98 0.06
N LEU A 88 -8.45 4.95 0.94
CA LEU A 88 -9.77 5.26 1.49
C LEU A 88 -10.78 5.61 0.40
N ARG A 89 -10.39 6.42 -0.57
CA ARG A 89 -11.24 6.73 -1.74
C ARG A 89 -11.58 5.49 -2.56
N SER A 90 -10.63 4.57 -2.75
CA SER A 90 -10.85 3.32 -3.47
C SER A 90 -11.82 2.40 -2.72
N VAL A 91 -11.60 2.21 -1.42
CA VAL A 91 -12.44 1.40 -0.52
C VAL A 91 -13.86 1.95 -0.47
N SER A 92 -14.02 3.27 -0.26
CA SER A 92 -15.32 3.94 -0.25
C SER A 92 -16.08 3.77 -1.56
N ARG A 93 -15.41 3.92 -2.70
CA ARG A 93 -16.00 3.69 -4.02
C ARG A 93 -16.46 2.25 -4.19
N ALA A 94 -15.62 1.28 -3.84
CA ALA A 94 -15.95 -0.14 -3.95
C ALA A 94 -17.12 -0.53 -3.04
N ALA A 95 -17.15 -0.02 -1.80
CA ALA A 95 -18.25 -0.25 -0.87
C ALA A 95 -19.56 0.37 -1.39
N SER A 96 -19.51 1.60 -1.92
CA SER A 96 -20.66 2.28 -2.49
C SER A 96 -21.24 1.55 -3.71
N GLN A 97 -20.38 1.02 -4.58
CA GLN A 97 -20.81 0.20 -5.72
C GLN A 97 -21.54 -1.06 -5.27
N ARG A 98 -20.98 -1.79 -4.29
CA ARG A 98 -21.59 -2.99 -3.73
C ARG A 98 -22.91 -2.70 -3.02
N LEU A 99 -22.97 -1.58 -2.28
CA LEU A 99 -24.20 -1.14 -1.64
C LEU A 99 -25.28 -0.79 -2.69
N GLY A 100 -24.90 -0.16 -3.81
CA GLY A 100 -25.77 0.10 -4.94
C GLY A 100 -26.39 -1.17 -5.52
N ILE A 101 -25.59 -2.24 -5.66
CA ILE A 101 -26.09 -3.56 -6.10
C ILE A 101 -27.14 -4.10 -5.11
N LEU A 102 -26.84 -4.06 -3.82
CA LEU A 102 -27.80 -4.52 -2.79
C LEU A 102 -29.10 -3.70 -2.79
N ARG A 103 -28.98 -2.38 -2.93
CA ARG A 103 -30.15 -1.49 -3.02
C ARG A 103 -31.03 -1.83 -4.22
N ASN A 104 -30.43 -2.07 -5.37
CA ASN A 104 -31.17 -2.43 -6.58
C ASN A 104 -31.80 -3.83 -6.52
N SER A 105 -31.25 -4.72 -5.69
CA SER A 105 -31.81 -6.06 -5.47
C SER A 105 -32.97 -6.07 -4.45
N TRP A 106 -33.19 -4.99 -3.71
CA TRP A 106 -34.23 -4.88 -2.69
C TRP A 106 -35.64 -5.23 -3.20
N PRO A 107 -36.10 -4.73 -4.38
CA PRO A 107 -37.44 -5.03 -4.89
C PRO A 107 -37.71 -6.51 -5.11
N VAL A 108 -36.65 -7.32 -5.23
CA VAL A 108 -36.74 -8.79 -5.44
C VAL A 108 -36.60 -9.55 -4.14
N LEU A 109 -35.72 -9.09 -3.25
CA LEU A 109 -35.38 -9.83 -2.03
C LEU A 109 -36.43 -9.70 -0.92
N HIS A 110 -37.05 -8.53 -0.74
CA HIS A 110 -38.06 -8.16 0.27
C HIS A 110 -37.82 -8.69 1.70
N ASP A 111 -36.64 -9.26 1.99
CA ASP A 111 -36.27 -9.84 3.28
C ASP A 111 -35.15 -9.04 3.91
N ARG A 112 -35.45 -8.34 5.01
CA ARG A 112 -34.44 -7.53 5.75
C ARG A 112 -33.33 -8.37 6.35
N SER A 113 -33.64 -9.61 6.78
CA SER A 113 -32.63 -10.50 7.37
C SER A 113 -31.65 -10.95 6.32
N LEU A 114 -32.12 -11.30 5.12
CA LEU A 114 -31.28 -11.64 3.98
C LEU A 114 -30.43 -10.45 3.54
N LEU A 115 -31.00 -9.25 3.46
CA LEU A 115 -30.26 -8.03 3.14
C LEU A 115 -29.12 -7.77 4.14
N GLY A 116 -29.38 -7.93 5.44
CA GLY A 116 -28.36 -7.79 6.48
C GLY A 116 -27.24 -8.84 6.36
N ARG A 117 -27.56 -10.07 5.96
CA ARG A 117 -26.55 -11.11 5.68
C ARG A 117 -25.72 -10.77 4.44
N CYS A 118 -26.38 -10.31 3.38
CA CYS A 118 -25.71 -9.87 2.16
C CYS A 118 -24.78 -8.66 2.45
N PHE A 119 -25.24 -7.68 3.23
CA PHE A 119 -24.39 -6.54 3.62
C PHE A 119 -23.12 -7.01 4.35
N ARG A 120 -23.27 -7.88 5.36
CA ARG A 120 -22.15 -8.41 6.14
C ARG A 120 -21.19 -9.27 5.31
N GLY A 121 -21.69 -10.02 4.33
CA GLY A 121 -20.86 -10.89 3.49
C GLY A 121 -20.26 -10.19 2.27
N PHE A 122 -20.89 -9.12 1.78
CA PHE A 122 -20.52 -8.51 0.49
C PHE A 122 -19.98 -7.09 0.59
N VAL A 123 -20.50 -6.26 1.50
CA VAL A 123 -20.07 -4.86 1.65
C VAL A 123 -19.05 -4.71 2.76
N LEU A 124 -19.37 -5.22 3.95
CA LEU A 124 -18.56 -5.04 5.16
C LEU A 124 -17.11 -5.52 5.00
N PRO A 125 -16.82 -6.69 4.38
CA PRO A 125 -15.44 -7.16 4.23
C PRO A 125 -14.55 -6.21 3.41
N VAL A 126 -15.12 -5.40 2.50
CA VAL A 126 -14.36 -4.39 1.75
C VAL A 126 -13.94 -3.24 2.65
N LEU A 127 -14.82 -2.82 3.57
CA LEU A 127 -14.54 -1.76 4.52
C LEU A 127 -13.56 -2.20 5.61
N GLU A 128 -13.60 -3.47 5.99
CA GLU A 128 -12.75 -4.03 7.04
C GLU A 128 -11.37 -4.46 6.53
N HIS A 129 -11.22 -4.64 5.20
CA HIS A 129 -9.96 -5.10 4.63
C HIS A 129 -8.83 -4.15 4.99
N CYS A 130 -7.77 -4.68 5.61
CA CYS A 130 -6.60 -3.93 6.08
C CYS A 130 -6.93 -2.74 7.00
N SER A 131 -8.09 -2.71 7.66
CA SER A 131 -8.50 -1.60 8.52
C SER A 131 -7.49 -1.27 9.61
N ALA A 132 -6.81 -2.26 10.18
CA ALA A 132 -5.73 -2.07 11.16
C ALA A 132 -4.56 -1.23 10.64
N VAL A 133 -4.34 -1.21 9.31
CA VAL A 133 -3.25 -0.45 8.68
C VAL A 133 -3.63 1.01 8.50
N TRP A 134 -4.84 1.29 8.06
CA TRP A 134 -5.27 2.63 7.68
C TRP A 134 -6.16 3.33 8.73
N CYS A 135 -6.56 2.64 9.81
CA CYS A 135 -7.38 3.25 10.87
C CYS A 135 -6.72 4.45 11.55
N SER A 136 -5.37 4.51 11.56
CA SER A 136 -4.62 5.65 12.10
C SER A 136 -4.60 6.89 11.20
N ALA A 137 -5.07 6.76 9.96
CA ALA A 137 -5.10 7.86 8.98
C ALA A 137 -6.38 8.71 9.08
N ALA A 138 -7.36 8.27 9.86
CA ALA A 138 -8.74 8.69 9.74
C ALA A 138 -9.07 10.10 10.27
N ASP A 139 -8.25 10.68 11.14
CA ASP A 139 -8.62 11.94 11.81
C ASP A 139 -8.55 13.18 10.92
N THR A 140 -7.99 13.06 9.71
CA THR A 140 -7.78 14.22 8.83
C THR A 140 -8.72 14.23 7.60
N HIS A 141 -9.41 13.13 7.33
CA HIS A 141 -10.14 12.94 6.05
C HIS A 141 -11.57 12.39 6.21
N LEU A 142 -12.08 12.31 7.43
CA LEU A 142 -13.48 12.09 7.77
C LEU A 142 -14.17 13.44 8.06
#